data_3faec9155c4118cb4f6259c5f63b5742
#
_entry.id   3faec9155c4118cb4f6259c5f63b5742
#
_cell.length_a   1.000
_cell.length_b   1.000
_cell.length_c   1.000
_cell.angle_alpha   90.00
_cell.angle_beta   90.00
_cell.angle_gamma   90.00
#
_symmetry.space_group_name_H-M   'P 1'
#
loop_
_entity.id
_entity.type
_entity.pdbx_description
1 polymer ?
#
loop_
_entity_poly.entity_id
_entity_poly.type
_entity_poly.pdbx_seq_one_letter_code
_entity_poly.pdbx_strand_id
1 'polypeptide(L)'
;MINRLAVLGVGLIGGSFALALRKRGLCREFIGYDLSADSIAKALECGVLDEGAATVEEAVRSADLILLSVPIMAMQQMLAE
;
A
#
# COMPACT_ATOMS: atom_id res chain seq x y z
N MET A 1 5.86 5.04 16.44
CA MET A 1 5.20 3.96 15.68
C MET A 1 4.21 4.52 14.67
N ILE A 2 4.15 3.91 13.50
CA ILE A 2 3.21 4.30 12.44
C ILE A 2 1.88 3.63 12.72
N ASN A 3 0.79 4.39 12.80
CA ASN A 3 -0.53 3.81 13.00
C ASN A 3 -1.10 3.24 11.71
N ARG A 4 -0.97 3.97 10.61
CA ARG A 4 -1.54 3.54 9.33
C ARG A 4 -0.64 3.93 8.19
N LEU A 5 -0.17 2.95 7.45
CA LEU A 5 0.68 3.14 6.27
C LEU A 5 -0.15 2.90 5.02
N ALA A 6 -0.14 3.86 4.11
CA ALA A 6 -0.74 3.69 2.79
C ALA A 6 0.36 3.26 1.82
N VAL A 7 0.15 2.13 1.15
CA VAL A 7 1.08 1.59 0.16
C VAL A 7 0.48 1.82 -1.21
N LEU A 8 1.06 2.73 -1.97
CA LEU A 8 0.63 3.01 -3.34
C LEU A 8 1.55 2.26 -4.28
N GLY A 9 1.02 1.19 -4.88
CA GLY A 9 1.82 0.28 -5.67
C GLY A 9 2.26 -0.90 -4.84
N VAL A 10 1.39 -1.92 -4.74
CA VAL A 10 1.61 -3.08 -3.87
C VAL A 10 2.35 -4.19 -4.63
N GLY A 11 3.33 -3.83 -5.45
CA GLY A 11 4.13 -4.80 -6.15
C GLY A 11 5.18 -5.42 -5.23
N LEU A 12 6.16 -6.07 -5.84
CA LEU A 12 7.20 -6.78 -5.10
C LEU A 12 7.92 -5.89 -4.08
N ILE A 13 8.30 -4.69 -4.50
CA ILE A 13 9.06 -3.78 -3.62
C ILE A 13 8.18 -3.23 -2.51
N GLY A 14 6.98 -2.73 -2.86
CA GLY A 14 6.06 -2.17 -1.87
C GLY A 14 5.60 -3.21 -0.86
N GLY A 15 5.29 -4.41 -1.34
CA GLY A 15 4.89 -5.51 -0.47
C GLY A 15 6.00 -5.95 0.47
N SER A 16 7.23 -6.02 -0.04
CA SER A 16 8.38 -6.41 0.78
C SER A 16 8.67 -5.39 1.88
N PHE A 17 8.56 -4.11 1.56
CA PHE A 17 8.77 -3.05 2.54
C PHE A 17 7.69 -3.10 3.64
N ALA A 18 6.44 -3.25 3.24
CA ALA A 18 5.32 -3.33 4.18
C ALA A 18 5.49 -4.54 5.10
N LEU A 19 5.86 -5.68 4.55
CA LEU A 19 6.06 -6.90 5.34
C LEU A 19 7.19 -6.72 6.33
N ALA A 20 8.28 -6.06 5.94
CA ALA A 20 9.40 -5.79 6.83
C ALA A 20 8.98 -4.92 8.03
N LEU A 21 8.19 -3.88 7.77
CA LEU A 21 7.66 -3.03 8.83
C LEU A 21 6.73 -3.80 9.77
N ARG A 22 5.89 -4.65 9.20
CA ARG A 22 4.97 -5.48 9.99
C ARG A 22 5.73 -6.43 10.90
N LYS A 23 6.76 -7.09 10.38
CA LYS A 23 7.56 -8.03 11.16
C LYS A 23 8.30 -7.36 12.31
N ARG A 24 8.65 -6.08 12.14
CA ARG A 24 9.36 -5.32 13.17
C ARG A 24 8.40 -4.61 14.12
N GLY A 25 7.10 -4.71 13.89
CA GLY A 25 6.11 -4.06 14.74
C GLY A 25 6.13 -2.54 14.66
N LEU A 26 6.57 -1.99 13.53
CA LEU A 26 6.70 -0.55 13.37
C LEU A 26 5.45 0.13 12.83
N CYS A 27 4.47 -0.66 12.40
CA CYS A 27 3.22 -0.14 11.85
C CYS A 27 2.06 -1.03 12.23
N ARG A 28 0.93 -0.43 12.60
CA ARG A 28 -0.24 -1.17 13.05
C ARG A 28 -1.12 -1.64 11.90
N GLU A 29 -1.39 -0.75 10.96
CA GLU A 29 -2.31 -1.03 9.85
C GLU A 29 -1.67 -0.71 8.52
N PHE A 30 -1.99 -1.52 7.52
CA PHE A 30 -1.49 -1.34 6.16
C PHE A 30 -2.69 -1.32 5.22
N ILE A 31 -2.86 -0.21 4.50
CA ILE A 31 -3.87 -0.10 3.45
C ILE A 31 -3.13 0.06 2.13
N GLY A 32 -3.57 -0.63 1.09
CA GLY A 32 -2.89 -0.60 -0.19
C GLY A 32 -3.77 -0.22 -1.34
N TYR A 33 -3.19 0.42 -2.33
CA TYR A 33 -3.82 0.69 -3.61
C TYR A 33 -2.87 0.29 -4.73
N ASP A 34 -3.40 -0.35 -5.76
CA ASP A 34 -2.62 -0.74 -6.94
C ASP A 34 -3.54 -0.72 -8.13
N LEU A 35 -2.98 -0.45 -9.31
CA LEU A 35 -3.74 -0.52 -10.56
C LEU A 35 -4.13 -1.96 -10.88
N SER A 36 -3.44 -2.93 -10.30
CA SER A 36 -3.73 -4.35 -10.47
C SER A 36 -4.52 -4.87 -9.26
N ALA A 37 -5.76 -5.29 -9.51
CA ALA A 37 -6.59 -5.89 -8.46
C ALA A 37 -5.97 -7.20 -7.94
N ASP A 38 -5.26 -7.92 -8.80
CA ASP A 38 -4.60 -9.16 -8.40
C ASP A 38 -3.51 -8.93 -7.36
N SER A 39 -2.76 -7.83 -7.50
CA SER A 39 -1.71 -7.48 -6.54
C SER A 39 -2.31 -7.21 -5.16
N ILE A 40 -3.43 -6.51 -5.12
CA ILE A 40 -4.14 -6.23 -3.87
C ILE A 40 -4.66 -7.53 -3.24
N ALA A 41 -5.28 -8.38 -4.04
CA ALA A 41 -5.84 -9.65 -3.56
C ALA A 41 -4.74 -10.53 -2.95
N LYS A 42 -3.61 -10.64 -3.62
CA LYS A 42 -2.49 -11.44 -3.12
C LYS A 42 -1.91 -10.87 -1.84
N ALA A 43 -1.80 -9.56 -1.75
CA ALA A 43 -1.26 -8.91 -0.56
C ALA A 43 -2.18 -9.10 0.64
N LEU A 44 -3.49 -9.05 0.44
CA LEU A 44 -4.45 -9.33 1.51
C LEU A 44 -4.37 -10.79 1.95
N GLU A 45 -4.28 -11.69 0.99
CA GLU A 45 -4.20 -13.12 1.26
C GLU A 45 -2.94 -13.49 2.02
N CYS A 46 -1.82 -12.86 1.68
CA CYS A 46 -0.53 -13.13 2.32
C CYS A 46 -0.32 -12.39 3.63
N GLY A 47 -1.29 -11.58 4.05
CA GLY A 47 -1.16 -10.84 5.30
C GLY A 47 -0.26 -9.62 5.22
N VAL A 48 0.06 -9.14 4.03
CA VAL A 48 0.86 -7.95 3.83
C VAL A 48 0.03 -6.69 4.07
N LEU A 49 -1.22 -6.72 3.61
CA LEU A 49 -2.16 -5.63 3.79
C LEU A 49 -3.30 -6.03 4.71
N ASP A 50 -3.85 -5.07 5.42
CA ASP A 50 -5.06 -5.27 6.21
C ASP A 50 -6.29 -4.87 5.41
N GLU A 51 -6.11 -3.94 4.46
CA GLU A 51 -7.22 -3.40 3.70
C GLU A 51 -6.76 -2.98 2.31
N GLY A 52 -7.63 -3.16 1.31
CA GLY A 52 -7.39 -2.68 -0.03
C GLY A 52 -8.27 -1.47 -0.30
N ALA A 53 -7.71 -0.41 -0.87
CA ALA A 53 -8.45 0.80 -1.20
C ALA A 53 -8.90 0.77 -2.66
N ALA A 54 -10.06 1.36 -2.93
CA ALA A 54 -10.59 1.47 -4.29
C ALA A 54 -9.96 2.63 -5.05
N THR A 55 -9.48 3.65 -4.34
CA THR A 55 -8.87 4.83 -4.94
C THR A 55 -7.66 5.27 -4.12
N VAL A 56 -6.81 6.09 -4.75
CA VAL A 56 -5.66 6.70 -4.06
C VAL A 56 -6.14 7.55 -2.90
N GLU A 57 -7.19 8.34 -3.11
CA GLU A 57 -7.74 9.20 -2.07
C GLU A 57 -8.16 8.40 -0.85
N GLU A 58 -8.83 7.28 -1.06
CA GLU A 58 -9.26 6.41 0.02
C GLU A 58 -8.06 5.84 0.78
N ALA A 59 -7.02 5.45 0.04
CA ALA A 59 -5.82 4.88 0.65
C ALA A 59 -5.12 5.85 1.57
N VAL A 60 -5.01 7.13 1.17
CA VAL A 60 -4.22 8.11 1.91
C VAL A 60 -5.01 8.88 2.96
N ARG A 61 -6.33 8.77 2.95
CA ARG A 61 -7.20 9.60 3.80
C ARG A 61 -6.82 9.62 5.29
N SER A 62 -6.50 8.48 5.84
CA SER A 62 -6.16 8.37 7.27
C SER A 62 -4.73 7.92 7.51
N ALA A 63 -3.90 7.99 6.49
CA ALA A 63 -2.53 7.48 6.59
C ALA A 63 -1.62 8.47 7.30
N ASP A 64 -0.78 7.93 8.18
CA ASP A 64 0.29 8.71 8.83
C ASP A 64 1.50 8.79 7.90
N LEU A 65 1.68 7.79 7.05
CA LEU A 65 2.81 7.69 6.14
C LEU A 65 2.35 7.07 4.83
N ILE A 66 2.90 7.55 3.74
CA ILE A 66 2.58 7.06 2.40
C ILE A 66 3.84 6.53 1.74
N LEU A 67 3.79 5.28 1.30
CA LEU A 67 4.86 4.66 0.53
C LEU A 67 4.47 4.59 -0.93
N LEU A 68 5.23 5.27 -1.79
CA LEU A 68 5.05 5.19 -3.23
C LEU A 68 6.06 4.21 -3.81
N SER A 69 5.56 3.14 -4.42
CA SER A 69 6.39 2.08 -4.97
C SER A 69 5.87 1.66 -6.34
N VAL A 70 5.88 2.59 -7.28
CA VAL A 70 5.37 2.36 -8.64
C VAL A 70 6.32 2.97 -9.67
N PRO A 71 6.32 2.46 -10.91
CA PRO A 71 7.02 3.13 -12.00
C PRO A 71 6.44 4.53 -12.23
N ILE A 72 7.26 5.44 -12.72
CA ILE A 72 6.84 6.84 -12.92
C ILE A 72 5.53 6.96 -13.71
N MET A 73 5.36 6.18 -14.76
CA MET A 73 4.14 6.22 -15.58
C MET A 73 2.91 5.82 -14.77
N ALA A 74 3.03 4.76 -14.00
CA ALA A 74 1.92 4.30 -13.16
C ALA A 74 1.63 5.29 -12.03
N MET A 75 2.67 5.94 -11.51
CA MET A 75 2.51 6.96 -10.47
C MET A 75 1.70 8.15 -10.99
N GLN A 76 2.01 8.62 -12.19
CA GLN A 76 1.27 9.73 -12.80
C GLN A 76 -0.20 9.37 -12.99
N GLN A 77 -0.46 8.13 -13.41
CA GLN A 77 -1.82 7.65 -13.60
C GLN A 77 -2.59 7.61 -12.28
N MET A 78 -1.95 7.13 -11.23
CA MET A 78 -2.56 7.10 -9.90
C MET A 78 -2.86 8.49 -9.36
N LEU A 79 -1.92 9.41 -9.51
CA LEU A 79 -2.07 10.76 -8.98
C LEU A 79 -3.08 11.60 -9.76
N ALA A 80 -3.42 11.18 -10.98
CA ALA A 80 -4.43 11.84 -11.78
C ALA A 80 -5.85 11.47 -11.38
N GLU A 81 -6.00 10.40 -10.60
CA GLU A 81 -7.29 10.02 -10.06
C GLU A 81 -7.69 10.99 -8.95
#